data_73fe46936d069531458d3af1b51b1b39
#
_entry.id   73fe46936d069531458d3af1b51b1b39
#
_cell.length_a   1.000
_cell.length_b   1.000
_cell.length_c   1.000
_cell.angle_alpha   90.00
_cell.angle_beta   90.00
_cell.angle_gamma   90.00
#
_symmetry.space_group_name_H-M   'P 1'
#
loop_
_entity.id
_entity.type
_entity.pdbx_description
1 polymer ?
#
loop_
_entity_poly.entity_id
_entity_poly.type
_entity_poly.pdbx_seq_one_letter_code
_entity_poly.pdbx_strand_id
1 'polypeptide(L)'
;MSVRIRLRRVGSSKNPIWRIVVADKRSPRDGRTIETIGRYNPQTEPSLIEVDEDRARHWLERGAQPSQTAAKLLRTKGIEATGTK
;
A
#
# COMPACT_ATOMS: atom_id res chain seq x y z
N MET A 1 -2.20 16.43 9.39
CA MET A 1 -2.96 15.21 9.15
C MET A 1 -2.02 14.06 8.85
N SER A 2 -2.13 12.96 9.57
CA SER A 2 -1.23 11.83 9.38
C SER A 2 -1.89 10.78 8.50
N VAL A 3 -1.20 10.39 7.46
CA VAL A 3 -1.70 9.43 6.48
C VAL A 3 -0.70 8.30 6.37
N ARG A 4 -1.19 7.08 6.25
CA ARG A 4 -0.36 5.90 6.10
C ARG A 4 -0.72 5.13 4.84
N ILE A 5 0.31 4.54 4.23
CA ILE A 5 0.13 3.59 3.13
C ILE A 5 0.34 2.22 3.74
N ARG A 6 -0.66 1.36 3.64
CA ARG A 6 -0.59 0.05 4.25
C ARG A 6 -1.29 -0.99 3.40
N LEU A 7 -1.10 -2.25 3.75
CA LEU A 7 -1.76 -3.34 3.05
C LEU A 7 -3.04 -3.71 3.79
N ARG A 8 -4.09 -3.94 3.02
CA ARG A 8 -5.36 -4.42 3.55
C ARG A 8 -5.65 -5.76 2.91
N ARG A 9 -5.91 -6.77 3.74
CA ARG A 9 -6.24 -8.09 3.25
C ARG A 9 -7.67 -8.12 2.72
N VAL A 10 -7.82 -8.68 1.52
CA VAL A 10 -9.12 -8.89 0.90
C VAL A 10 -9.13 -10.29 0.30
N GLY A 11 -10.30 -10.76 -0.13
CA GLY A 11 -10.41 -12.08 -0.70
C GLY A 11 -10.75 -13.12 0.34
N SER A 12 -10.71 -14.41 -0.06
CA SER A 12 -11.07 -15.49 0.84
C SER A 12 -9.89 -15.89 1.73
N SER A 13 -10.19 -16.67 2.77
CA SER A 13 -9.14 -17.15 3.66
C SER A 13 -8.14 -18.07 2.98
N LYS A 14 -8.56 -18.73 1.89
CA LYS A 14 -7.68 -19.63 1.13
C LYS A 14 -6.89 -18.90 0.06
N ASN A 15 -7.39 -17.75 -0.41
CA ASN A 15 -6.76 -16.98 -1.46
C ASN A 15 -6.64 -15.52 -1.04
N PRO A 16 -5.76 -15.23 -0.08
CA PRO A 16 -5.61 -13.85 0.38
C PRO A 16 -4.99 -12.98 -0.70
N ILE A 17 -5.64 -11.87 -0.94
CA ILE A 17 -5.13 -10.83 -1.83
C ILE A 17 -5.00 -9.57 -0.98
N TRP A 18 -3.96 -8.80 -1.23
CA TRP A 18 -3.71 -7.59 -0.46
C TRP A 18 -3.91 -6.37 -1.34
N ARG A 19 -4.53 -5.35 -0.80
CA ARG A 19 -4.63 -4.07 -1.46
C ARG A 19 -3.70 -3.08 -0.79
N ILE A 20 -3.03 -2.28 -1.60
CA ILE A 20 -2.20 -1.20 -1.10
C ILE A 20 -3.11 0.01 -0.97
N VAL A 21 -3.33 0.44 0.26
CA VAL A 21 -4.33 1.47 0.54
C VAL A 21 -3.70 2.64 1.28
N VAL A 22 -4.29 3.80 1.07
CA VAL A 22 -3.95 5.01 1.82
C VAL A 22 -5.05 5.22 2.85
N ALA A 23 -4.67 5.38 4.10
CA ALA A 23 -5.63 5.52 5.18
C ALA A 23 -5.12 6.50 6.22
N ASP A 24 -6.06 7.07 6.98
CA ASP A 24 -5.72 7.91 8.11
C ASP A 24 -5.02 7.05 9.17
N LYS A 25 -3.98 7.60 9.76
CA LYS A 25 -3.22 6.91 10.80
C LYS A 25 -4.11 6.44 11.95
N ARG A 26 -5.15 7.21 12.25
CA ARG A 26 -6.06 6.91 13.36
C ARG A 26 -7.07 5.83 13.05
N SER A 27 -7.28 5.53 11.77
CA SER A 27 -8.26 4.51 11.38
C SER A 27 -7.73 3.13 11.73
N PRO A 28 -8.59 2.23 12.23
CA PRO A 28 -8.17 0.85 12.43
C PRO A 28 -7.84 0.20 11.11
N ARG A 29 -7.10 -0.91 11.18
CA ARG A 29 -6.62 -1.61 9.99
C ARG A 29 -7.75 -1.95 9.01
N ASP A 30 -8.92 -2.29 9.52
CA ASP A 30 -10.09 -2.62 8.71
C ASP A 30 -11.06 -1.45 8.57
N GLY A 31 -10.61 -0.24 8.93
CA GLY A 31 -11.43 0.94 8.84
C GLY A 31 -11.44 1.53 7.44
N ARG A 32 -11.94 2.76 7.37
CA ARG A 32 -12.03 3.46 6.09
C ARG A 32 -10.70 3.67 5.45
N THR A 33 -10.63 3.44 4.14
CA THR A 33 -9.49 3.83 3.35
C THR A 33 -9.81 5.13 2.61
N ILE A 34 -8.79 5.94 2.43
CA ILE A 34 -8.94 7.16 1.64
C ILE A 34 -8.92 6.80 0.16
N GLU A 35 -8.00 5.92 -0.22
CA GLU A 35 -7.82 5.57 -1.61
C GLU A 35 -7.10 4.23 -1.70
N THR A 36 -7.42 3.44 -2.72
CA THR A 36 -6.68 2.22 -3.04
C THR A 36 -5.75 2.55 -4.19
N ILE A 37 -4.45 2.35 -3.99
CA ILE A 37 -3.44 2.72 -4.99
C ILE A 37 -2.75 1.53 -5.61
N GLY A 38 -3.08 0.32 -5.20
CA GLY A 38 -2.49 -0.86 -5.79
C GLY A 38 -3.01 -2.14 -5.18
N ARG A 39 -2.47 -3.24 -5.67
CA ARG A 39 -2.80 -4.56 -5.13
C ARG A 39 -1.60 -5.49 -5.23
N TYR A 40 -1.60 -6.48 -4.38
CA TYR A 40 -0.54 -7.46 -4.30
C TYR A 40 -1.15 -8.85 -4.14
N ASN A 41 -0.78 -9.76 -5.01
CA ASN A 41 -1.21 -11.15 -4.95
C ASN A 41 0.04 -12.05 -4.90
N PRO A 42 0.40 -12.57 -3.73
CA PRO A 42 1.58 -13.41 -3.60
C PRO A 42 1.40 -14.81 -4.13
N GLN A 43 0.18 -15.19 -4.49
CA GLN A 43 -0.10 -16.57 -4.92
C GLN A 43 0.18 -16.82 -6.39
N THR A 44 0.30 -15.77 -7.19
CA THR A 44 0.66 -15.96 -8.59
C THR A 44 2.17 -16.17 -8.72
N GLU A 45 2.58 -16.74 -9.84
CA GLU A 45 3.98 -17.03 -10.11
C GLU A 45 4.36 -16.36 -11.43
N PRO A 46 5.13 -15.25 -11.42
CA PRO A 46 5.60 -14.52 -10.25
C PRO A 46 4.49 -13.77 -9.52
N SER A 47 4.79 -13.30 -8.31
CA SER A 47 3.82 -12.54 -7.53
C SER A 47 3.34 -11.31 -8.29
N LEU A 48 2.04 -11.09 -8.28
CA LEU A 48 1.46 -9.93 -8.95
C LEU A 48 1.54 -8.72 -8.04
N ILE A 49 2.18 -7.67 -8.52
CA ILE A 49 2.23 -6.39 -7.81
C ILE A 49 1.82 -5.32 -8.80
N GLU A 50 0.71 -4.65 -8.53
CA GLU A 50 0.26 -3.53 -9.32
C GLU A 50 0.17 -2.30 -8.44
N VAL A 51 0.73 -1.19 -8.89
CA VAL A 51 0.72 0.06 -8.14
C VAL A 51 0.47 1.20 -9.11
N ASP A 52 -0.42 2.10 -8.72
CA ASP A 52 -0.59 3.37 -9.42
C ASP A 52 0.54 4.28 -8.95
N GLU A 53 1.57 4.37 -9.76
CA GLU A 53 2.77 5.11 -9.39
C GLU A 53 2.50 6.58 -9.14
N ASP A 54 1.66 7.20 -9.96
CA ASP A 54 1.35 8.61 -9.82
C ASP A 54 0.68 8.89 -8.48
N ARG A 55 -0.28 8.04 -8.11
CA ARG A 55 -0.97 8.22 -6.83
C ARG A 55 -0.07 7.89 -5.65
N ALA A 56 0.76 6.87 -5.77
CA ALA A 56 1.70 6.54 -4.71
C ALA A 56 2.66 7.70 -4.45
N ARG A 57 3.22 8.26 -5.50
CA ARG A 57 4.11 9.41 -5.38
C ARG A 57 3.40 10.63 -4.83
N HIS A 58 2.17 10.85 -5.26
CA HIS A 58 1.33 11.94 -4.75
C HIS A 58 1.24 11.90 -3.23
N TRP A 59 0.90 10.73 -2.69
CA TRP A 59 0.75 10.58 -1.24
C TRP A 59 2.08 10.63 -0.51
N LEU A 60 3.13 10.04 -1.08
CA LEU A 60 4.46 10.09 -0.47
C LEU A 60 4.97 11.53 -0.39
N GLU A 61 4.75 12.32 -1.43
CA GLU A 61 5.13 13.73 -1.43
C GLU A 61 4.40 14.52 -0.36
N ARG A 62 3.20 14.09 -0.01
CA ARG A 62 2.41 14.73 1.03
C ARG A 62 2.72 14.20 2.43
N GLY A 63 3.72 13.36 2.56
CA GLY A 63 4.17 12.87 3.84
C GLY A 63 3.51 11.57 4.30
N ALA A 64 2.81 10.86 3.42
CA ALA A 64 2.26 9.56 3.78
C ALA A 64 3.38 8.61 4.16
N GLN A 65 3.19 7.85 5.23
CA GLN A 65 4.21 6.93 5.73
C GLN A 65 3.80 5.49 5.39
N PRO A 66 4.59 4.79 4.56
CA PRO A 66 4.29 3.39 4.24
C PRO A 66 4.72 2.47 5.38
N SER A 67 3.95 1.38 5.57
CA SER A 67 4.39 0.31 6.45
C SER A 67 5.62 -0.35 5.81
N GLN A 68 6.33 -1.17 6.58
CA GLN A 68 7.52 -1.84 6.05
C GLN A 68 7.19 -2.69 4.82
N THR A 69 6.10 -3.44 4.89
CA THR A 69 5.71 -4.28 3.77
C THR A 69 5.30 -3.44 2.56
N ALA A 70 4.52 -2.40 2.78
CA ALA A 70 4.11 -1.50 1.70
C ALA A 70 5.33 -0.84 1.06
N ALA A 71 6.29 -0.41 1.87
CA ALA A 71 7.52 0.20 1.36
C ALA A 71 8.30 -0.77 0.47
N LYS A 72 8.38 -2.03 0.86
CA LYS A 72 9.05 -3.05 0.06
C LYS A 72 8.37 -3.24 -1.29
N LEU A 73 7.05 -3.29 -1.31
CA LEU A 73 6.30 -3.44 -2.56
C LEU A 73 6.47 -2.23 -3.46
N LEU A 74 6.43 -1.04 -2.90
CA LEU A 74 6.64 0.18 -3.67
C LEU A 74 8.04 0.21 -4.27
N ARG A 75 9.04 -0.19 -3.49
CA ARG A 75 10.41 -0.24 -3.96
C ARG A 75 10.57 -1.21 -5.12
N THR A 76 9.87 -2.33 -5.09
CA THR A 76 9.88 -3.31 -6.17
C THR A 76 9.43 -2.68 -7.49
N LYS A 77 8.55 -1.68 -7.42
CA LYS A 77 8.08 -0.95 -8.58
C LYS A 77 8.88 0.33 -8.85
N GLY A 78 10.02 0.49 -8.19
CA GLY A 78 10.86 1.66 -8.41
C GLY A 78 10.39 2.92 -7.72
N ILE A 79 9.46 2.80 -6.78
CA ILE A 79 8.97 3.94 -6.03
C ILE A 79 9.64 3.95 -4.67
N GLU A 80 10.36 5.02 -4.38
CA GLU A 80 11.01 5.13 -3.09
C GLU A 80 10.19 5.98 -2.14
N ALA A 81 10.10 5.52 -0.90
CA ALA A 81 9.41 6.24 0.15
C ALA A 81 10.36 7.28 0.75
N THR A 82 10.51 8.37 0.06
CA THR A 82 11.52 9.38 0.40
C THR A 82 11.29 10.07 1.73
N GLY A 83 10.11 9.98 2.27
CA GLY A 83 9.80 10.61 3.56
C GLY A 83 10.24 9.81 4.77
N THR A 84 10.84 8.65 4.61
CA THR A 84 11.15 7.72 5.69
C THR A 84 12.60 7.73 6.11
N LYS A 85 13.18 8.82 6.17
CA LYS A 85 14.55 8.88 6.66
C LYS A 85 14.59 8.80 8.17
#